data_87b49c25f17c163f5daddd4ff073f68c
#
_entry.id   87b49c25f17c163f5daddd4ff073f68c
#
_cell.length_a   1.000
_cell.length_b   1.000
_cell.length_c   1.000
_cell.angle_alpha   90.00
_cell.angle_beta   90.00
_cell.angle_gamma   90.00
#
_symmetry.space_group_name_H-M   'P 1'
#
loop_
_entity.id
_entity.type
_entity.pdbx_description
1 polymer ?
#
loop_
_entity_poly.entity_id
_entity_poly.type
_entity_poly.pdbx_seq_one_letter_code
_entity_poly.pdbx_strand_id
1 'polypeptide(L)'
;NAAFAVMAGLRQRDQSGEFQHVDVAMLDTAMTMMANNLVTVASTGDDLPKLGNEAARRAPSAGCFATQDGSLLMLAANNERQFQDLCAVLGHPEWTNDPRWANPMLRIANQEALRGLFEDEFLSKPATTWEALLDKAGVPASRVRTLSETLAEGQLQARGMLQSLPVGA
;
A
#
# COMPACT_ATOMS: atom_id res chain seq x y z
N ASN A 1 -9.14 13.91 -13.01
CA ASN A 1 -9.15 15.38 -12.97
C ASN A 1 -10.04 15.99 -14.06
N ALA A 2 -9.93 15.58 -15.37
CA ALA A 2 -10.72 16.18 -16.45
C ALA A 2 -12.23 16.17 -16.18
N ALA A 3 -12.80 15.02 -15.83
CA ALA A 3 -14.24 14.91 -15.52
C ALA A 3 -14.66 15.85 -14.37
N PHE A 4 -13.85 15.95 -13.31
CA PHE A 4 -14.10 16.87 -12.21
C PHE A 4 -14.06 18.34 -12.67
N ALA A 5 -13.05 18.70 -13.47
CA ALA A 5 -12.92 20.06 -14.00
C ALA A 5 -14.08 20.44 -14.93
N VAL A 6 -14.54 19.53 -15.78
CA VAL A 6 -15.73 19.70 -16.62
C VAL A 6 -16.99 19.91 -15.77
N MET A 7 -17.21 19.09 -14.73
CA MET A 7 -18.36 19.26 -13.83
C MET A 7 -18.34 20.60 -13.08
N ALA A 8 -17.15 21.04 -12.64
CA ALA A 8 -16.98 22.35 -12.01
C ALA A 8 -17.27 23.49 -12.99
N GLY A 9 -16.76 23.40 -14.24
CA GLY A 9 -17.01 24.37 -15.29
C GLY A 9 -18.50 24.45 -15.68
N LEU A 10 -19.19 23.32 -15.79
CA LEU A 10 -20.64 23.28 -16.02
C LEU A 10 -21.41 23.95 -14.90
N ARG A 11 -21.05 23.66 -13.63
CA ARG A 11 -21.68 24.29 -12.47
C ARG A 11 -21.50 25.81 -12.47
N GLN A 12 -20.27 26.27 -12.79
CA GLN A 12 -19.99 27.70 -12.87
C GLN A 12 -20.77 28.37 -14.00
N ARG A 13 -20.82 27.75 -15.18
CA ARG A 13 -21.62 28.23 -16.32
C ARG A 13 -23.10 28.37 -15.96
N ASP A 14 -23.67 27.38 -15.27
CA ASP A 14 -25.07 27.39 -14.87
C ASP A 14 -25.39 28.52 -13.87
N GLN A 15 -24.39 28.97 -13.10
CA GLN A 15 -24.55 30.08 -12.16
C GLN A 15 -24.29 31.44 -12.78
N SER A 16 -23.30 31.58 -13.67
CA SER A 16 -22.90 32.86 -14.26
C SER A 16 -23.56 33.15 -15.61
N GLY A 17 -24.00 32.12 -16.31
CA GLY A 17 -24.44 32.22 -17.72
C GLY A 17 -23.30 32.36 -18.72
N GLU A 18 -22.04 32.38 -18.25
CA GLU A 18 -20.87 32.64 -19.07
C GLU A 18 -20.17 31.37 -19.52
N PHE A 19 -19.53 31.43 -20.69
CA PHE A 19 -18.68 30.37 -21.23
C PHE A 19 -17.51 30.10 -20.28
N GLN A 20 -17.21 28.82 -20.05
CA GLN A 20 -16.07 28.37 -19.23
C GLN A 20 -15.08 27.60 -20.09
N HIS A 21 -13.82 28.04 -20.07
CA HIS A 21 -12.69 27.33 -20.68
C HIS A 21 -12.06 26.41 -19.63
N VAL A 22 -11.95 25.11 -19.94
CA VAL A 22 -11.33 24.12 -19.05
C VAL A 22 -10.07 23.58 -19.73
N ASP A 23 -8.93 23.86 -19.14
CA ASP A 23 -7.64 23.31 -19.56
C ASP A 23 -7.16 22.26 -18.54
N VAL A 24 -6.83 21.06 -18.99
CA VAL A 24 -6.36 19.96 -18.15
C VAL A 24 -5.18 19.26 -18.81
N ALA A 25 -3.98 19.51 -18.30
CA ALA A 25 -2.77 18.83 -18.73
C ALA A 25 -2.57 17.50 -18.01
N MET A 26 -2.15 16.47 -18.74
CA MET A 26 -1.81 15.16 -18.15
C MET A 26 -0.62 15.28 -17.21
N LEU A 27 0.38 16.09 -17.55
CA LEU A 27 1.55 16.33 -16.70
C LEU A 27 1.14 16.90 -15.35
N ASP A 28 0.33 17.96 -15.33
CA ASP A 28 -0.13 18.61 -14.09
C ASP A 28 -0.91 17.63 -13.21
N THR A 29 -1.72 16.79 -13.85
CA THR A 29 -2.47 15.72 -13.16
C THR A 29 -1.52 14.71 -12.52
N ALA A 30 -0.51 14.24 -13.23
CA ALA A 30 0.49 13.31 -12.70
C ALA A 30 1.30 13.94 -11.55
N MET A 31 1.72 15.18 -11.72
CA MET A 31 2.43 15.94 -10.69
C MET A 31 1.59 16.13 -9.43
N THR A 32 0.30 16.40 -9.57
CA THR A 32 -0.62 16.50 -8.42
C THR A 32 -0.73 15.18 -7.65
N MET A 33 -0.75 14.03 -8.35
CA MET A 33 -0.75 12.71 -7.70
C MET A 33 0.55 12.41 -6.96
N MET A 34 1.65 13.03 -7.38
CA MET A 34 2.98 12.91 -6.76
C MET A 34 3.29 14.08 -5.81
N ALA A 35 2.31 14.84 -5.35
CA ALA A 35 2.51 16.09 -4.62
C ALA A 35 3.48 15.95 -3.42
N ASN A 36 3.36 14.90 -2.61
CA ASN A 36 4.27 14.66 -1.49
C ASN A 36 5.72 14.51 -1.94
N ASN A 37 5.95 13.77 -3.01
CA ASN A 37 7.28 13.54 -3.58
C ASN A 37 7.86 14.85 -4.14
N LEU A 38 7.04 15.61 -4.87
CA LEU A 38 7.44 16.92 -5.40
C LEU A 38 7.84 17.89 -4.29
N VAL A 39 7.03 17.98 -3.23
CA VAL A 39 7.33 18.87 -2.09
C VAL A 39 8.62 18.42 -1.41
N THR A 40 8.85 17.12 -1.26
CA THR A 40 10.10 16.60 -0.69
C THR A 40 11.30 17.04 -1.52
N VAL A 41 11.33 16.73 -2.82
CA VAL A 41 12.44 17.09 -3.73
C VAL A 41 12.64 18.60 -3.77
N ALA A 42 11.56 19.38 -3.89
CA ALA A 42 11.64 20.83 -3.93
C ALA A 42 12.17 21.45 -2.62
N SER A 43 11.95 20.80 -1.49
CA SER A 43 12.37 21.29 -0.17
C SER A 43 13.79 20.87 0.21
N THR A 44 14.21 19.66 -0.19
CA THR A 44 15.52 19.11 0.17
C THR A 44 16.57 19.29 -0.92
N GLY A 45 16.15 19.38 -2.18
CA GLY A 45 17.04 19.37 -3.35
C GLY A 45 17.54 17.97 -3.72
N ASP A 46 17.17 16.94 -2.96
CA ASP A 46 17.62 15.57 -3.17
C ASP A 46 16.58 14.79 -3.99
N ASP A 47 17.03 14.05 -5.00
CA ASP A 47 16.20 13.13 -5.74
C ASP A 47 15.74 11.94 -4.88
N LEU A 48 14.53 11.46 -5.16
CA LEU A 48 14.01 10.29 -4.49
C LEU A 48 14.73 9.02 -4.95
N PRO A 49 15.14 8.14 -4.03
CA PRO A 49 15.75 6.87 -4.38
C PRO A 49 14.74 5.96 -5.07
N LYS A 50 15.24 5.09 -5.95
CA LYS A 50 14.44 4.00 -6.53
C LYS A 50 14.29 2.90 -5.50
N LEU A 51 13.10 2.79 -4.91
CA LEU A 51 12.84 1.89 -3.78
C LEU A 51 12.47 0.45 -4.20
N GLY A 52 12.17 0.22 -5.49
CA GLY A 52 11.72 -1.12 -5.94
C GLY A 52 10.46 -1.56 -5.18
N ASN A 53 10.58 -2.65 -4.43
CA ASN A 53 9.49 -3.22 -3.62
C ASN A 53 9.44 -2.67 -2.17
N GLU A 54 10.28 -1.71 -1.84
CA GLU A 54 10.29 -1.11 -0.49
C GLU A 54 9.20 -0.04 -0.34
N ALA A 55 8.69 0.09 0.88
CA ALA A 55 7.78 1.19 1.21
C ALA A 55 8.52 2.54 1.23
N ALA A 56 7.83 3.62 0.87
CA ALA A 56 8.39 4.98 0.84
C ALA A 56 9.04 5.42 2.17
N ARG A 57 8.55 4.89 3.30
CA ARG A 57 9.13 5.13 4.63
C ARG A 57 10.30 4.22 4.98
N ARG A 58 10.70 3.31 4.08
CA ARG A 58 11.77 2.33 4.29
C ARG A 58 11.62 1.50 5.57
N ALA A 59 10.37 1.30 6.02
CA ALA A 59 10.10 0.46 7.17
C ALA A 59 10.30 -1.01 6.78
N PRO A 60 11.17 -1.76 7.46
CA PRO A 60 11.43 -3.17 7.12
C PRO A 60 10.19 -4.05 7.27
N SER A 61 9.22 -3.62 8.07
CA SER A 61 7.92 -4.27 8.28
C SER A 61 6.84 -3.84 7.27
N ALA A 62 7.22 -3.25 6.14
CA ALA A 62 6.31 -2.89 5.06
C ALA A 62 6.89 -3.29 3.70
N GLY A 63 6.08 -3.93 2.87
CA GLY A 63 6.46 -4.42 1.53
C GLY A 63 5.92 -5.83 1.26
N CYS A 64 6.36 -6.43 0.16
CA CYS A 64 6.00 -7.81 -0.19
C CYS A 64 7.02 -8.80 0.36
N PHE A 65 6.52 -9.95 0.84
CA PHE A 65 7.30 -11.06 1.35
C PHE A 65 6.86 -12.36 0.66
N ALA A 66 7.81 -13.18 0.27
CA ALA A 66 7.53 -14.52 -0.23
C ALA A 66 7.10 -15.43 0.92
N THR A 67 6.19 -16.36 0.64
CA THR A 67 5.68 -17.33 1.62
C THR A 67 5.97 -18.76 1.18
N GLN A 68 5.75 -19.72 2.08
CA GLN A 68 6.07 -21.13 1.88
C GLN A 68 5.49 -21.71 0.58
N ASP A 69 4.30 -21.28 0.19
CA ASP A 69 3.58 -21.75 -1.00
C ASP A 69 3.96 -20.99 -2.29
N GLY A 70 4.99 -20.15 -2.26
CA GLY A 70 5.42 -19.33 -3.38
C GLY A 70 4.51 -18.12 -3.67
N SER A 71 3.48 -17.92 -2.87
CA SER A 71 2.65 -16.72 -2.93
C SER A 71 3.36 -15.51 -2.32
N LEU A 72 2.83 -14.31 -2.56
CA LEU A 72 3.31 -13.08 -1.94
C LEU A 72 2.31 -12.59 -0.88
N LEU A 73 2.86 -12.13 0.23
CA LEU A 73 2.14 -11.44 1.29
C LEU A 73 2.56 -9.96 1.30
N MET A 74 1.61 -9.05 1.10
CA MET A 74 1.82 -7.62 1.31
C MET A 74 1.61 -7.31 2.78
N LEU A 75 2.62 -6.72 3.42
CA LEU A 75 2.62 -6.32 4.82
C LEU A 75 2.72 -4.80 4.94
N ALA A 76 2.02 -4.20 5.89
CA ALA A 76 2.02 -2.76 6.14
C ALA A 76 1.98 -2.41 7.65
N ALA A 77 2.87 -3.01 8.44
CA ALA A 77 3.04 -2.67 9.85
C ALA A 77 3.84 -1.36 9.99
N ASN A 78 3.12 -0.23 10.05
CA ASN A 78 3.70 1.12 9.91
C ASN A 78 3.83 1.90 11.23
N ASN A 79 3.36 1.36 12.35
CA ASN A 79 3.48 2.00 13.66
C ASN A 79 3.99 1.02 14.72
N GLU A 80 4.33 1.56 15.90
CA GLU A 80 4.97 0.81 16.97
C GLU A 80 4.12 -0.38 17.45
N ARG A 81 2.83 -0.17 17.65
CA ARG A 81 1.91 -1.22 18.07
C ARG A 81 1.87 -2.36 17.05
N GLN A 82 1.70 -2.03 15.76
CA GLN A 82 1.67 -3.03 14.69
C GLN A 82 3.00 -3.79 14.57
N PHE A 83 4.14 -3.15 14.83
CA PHE A 83 5.43 -3.82 14.88
C PHE A 83 5.52 -4.81 16.04
N GLN A 84 5.04 -4.43 17.23
CA GLN A 84 5.00 -5.32 18.40
C GLN A 84 4.07 -6.51 18.16
N ASP A 85 2.87 -6.26 17.64
CA ASP A 85 1.89 -7.29 17.30
C ASP A 85 2.45 -8.23 16.20
N LEU A 86 3.16 -7.70 15.20
CA LEU A 86 3.85 -8.49 14.19
C LEU A 86 4.90 -9.42 14.81
N CYS A 87 5.79 -8.90 15.63
CA CYS A 87 6.80 -9.72 16.31
C CYS A 87 6.17 -10.85 17.14
N ALA A 88 5.07 -10.57 17.83
CA ALA A 88 4.33 -11.58 18.58
C ALA A 88 3.73 -12.66 17.68
N VAL A 89 3.13 -12.28 16.53
CA VAL A 89 2.56 -13.23 15.55
C VAL A 89 3.63 -14.10 14.91
N LEU A 90 4.81 -13.54 14.64
CA LEU A 90 5.96 -14.27 14.12
C LEU A 90 6.57 -15.24 15.17
N GLY A 91 6.21 -15.11 16.44
CA GLY A 91 6.74 -15.93 17.54
C GLY A 91 7.98 -15.37 18.20
N HIS A 92 8.34 -14.13 17.89
CA HIS A 92 9.55 -13.45 18.33
C HIS A 92 9.27 -12.11 19.05
N PRO A 93 8.49 -12.13 20.16
CA PRO A 93 8.20 -10.89 20.90
C PRO A 93 9.46 -10.22 21.46
N GLU A 94 10.55 -10.96 21.67
CA GLU A 94 11.85 -10.45 22.13
C GLU A 94 12.49 -9.47 21.14
N TRP A 95 12.15 -9.54 19.85
CA TRP A 95 12.69 -8.59 18.86
C TRP A 95 12.31 -7.15 19.17
N THR A 96 11.22 -6.92 19.85
CA THR A 96 10.79 -5.57 20.25
C THR A 96 11.77 -4.89 21.22
N ASN A 97 12.54 -5.68 21.97
CA ASN A 97 13.52 -5.21 22.96
C ASN A 97 14.97 -5.30 22.47
N ASP A 98 15.21 -5.76 21.26
CA ASP A 98 16.56 -5.85 20.71
C ASP A 98 17.13 -4.45 20.43
N PRO A 99 18.30 -4.11 20.97
CA PRO A 99 18.91 -2.79 20.79
C PRO A 99 19.11 -2.37 19.32
N ARG A 100 19.19 -3.33 18.40
CA ARG A 100 19.42 -3.05 16.97
C ARG A 100 18.20 -2.40 16.31
N TRP A 101 16.99 -2.61 16.84
CA TRP A 101 15.73 -2.08 16.28
C TRP A 101 14.71 -1.65 17.32
N ALA A 102 15.19 -1.22 18.49
CA ALA A 102 14.36 -0.77 19.60
C ALA A 102 13.50 0.48 19.30
N ASN A 103 13.79 1.19 18.21
CA ASN A 103 12.99 2.32 17.74
C ASN A 103 12.97 2.40 16.22
N PRO A 104 12.04 3.18 15.61
CA PRO A 104 11.91 3.26 14.14
C PRO A 104 13.17 3.66 13.39
N MET A 105 14.00 4.54 13.93
CA MET A 105 15.23 4.99 13.27
C MET A 105 16.28 3.87 13.22
N LEU A 106 16.42 3.12 14.32
CA LEU A 106 17.30 1.96 14.36
C LEU A 106 16.82 0.84 13.45
N ARG A 107 15.50 0.64 13.33
CA ARG A 107 14.92 -0.31 12.36
C ARG A 107 15.26 0.05 10.93
N ILE A 108 15.20 1.33 10.56
CA ILE A 108 15.61 1.79 9.22
C ILE A 108 17.10 1.62 9.03
N ALA A 109 17.93 1.98 10.02
CA ALA A 109 19.38 1.85 9.93
C ALA A 109 19.85 0.38 9.78
N ASN A 110 19.12 -0.57 10.36
CA ASN A 110 19.40 -2.01 10.32
C ASN A 110 18.35 -2.78 9.49
N GLN A 111 17.74 -2.13 8.50
CA GLN A 111 16.57 -2.67 7.77
C GLN A 111 16.87 -4.02 7.11
N GLU A 112 18.04 -4.21 6.53
CA GLU A 112 18.40 -5.46 5.83
C GLU A 112 18.37 -6.66 6.78
N ALA A 113 18.99 -6.52 7.96
CA ALA A 113 19.04 -7.59 8.94
C ALA A 113 17.66 -7.95 9.49
N LEU A 114 16.85 -6.95 9.82
CA LEU A 114 15.49 -7.18 10.33
C LEU A 114 14.55 -7.72 9.24
N ARG A 115 14.69 -7.22 8.01
CA ARG A 115 13.93 -7.73 6.88
C ARG A 115 14.25 -9.20 6.58
N GLY A 116 15.52 -9.57 6.62
CA GLY A 116 15.94 -10.97 6.45
C GLY A 116 15.29 -11.91 7.47
N LEU A 117 15.18 -11.50 8.74
CA LEU A 117 14.47 -12.28 9.76
C LEU A 117 12.97 -12.44 9.42
N PHE A 118 12.32 -11.39 8.92
CA PHE A 118 10.92 -11.50 8.49
C PHE A 118 10.76 -12.40 7.27
N GLU A 119 11.67 -12.31 6.30
CA GLU A 119 11.67 -13.15 5.10
C GLU A 119 11.80 -14.63 5.47
N ASP A 120 12.69 -14.97 6.38
CA ASP A 120 12.86 -16.35 6.87
C ASP A 120 11.59 -16.86 7.56
N GLU A 121 10.97 -16.06 8.42
CA GLU A 121 9.75 -16.44 9.13
C GLU A 121 8.56 -16.61 8.18
N PHE A 122 8.39 -15.71 7.21
CA PHE A 122 7.27 -15.80 6.27
C PHE A 122 7.35 -17.03 5.38
N LEU A 123 8.53 -17.59 5.13
CA LEU A 123 8.71 -18.86 4.43
C LEU A 123 8.23 -20.08 5.23
N SER A 124 7.89 -19.95 6.51
CA SER A 124 7.48 -21.07 7.37
C SER A 124 6.03 -21.52 7.18
N LYS A 125 5.17 -20.69 6.60
CA LYS A 125 3.73 -20.99 6.39
C LYS A 125 3.21 -20.41 5.07
N PRO A 126 2.09 -20.96 4.55
CA PRO A 126 1.39 -20.40 3.38
C PRO A 126 0.86 -18.97 3.63
N ALA A 127 0.72 -18.19 2.55
CA ALA A 127 0.21 -16.81 2.60
C ALA A 127 -1.19 -16.71 3.24
N THR A 128 -2.07 -17.67 2.99
CA THR A 128 -3.42 -17.73 3.58
C THR A 128 -3.40 -17.87 5.10
N THR A 129 -2.46 -18.66 5.62
CA THR A 129 -2.28 -18.83 7.07
C THR A 129 -1.75 -17.53 7.70
N TRP A 130 -0.75 -16.92 7.09
CA TRP A 130 -0.22 -15.63 7.56
C TRP A 130 -1.26 -14.51 7.53
N GLU A 131 -2.03 -14.41 6.44
CA GLU A 131 -3.10 -13.43 6.31
C GLU A 131 -4.10 -13.55 7.49
N ALA A 132 -4.55 -14.77 7.79
CA ALA A 132 -5.49 -14.99 8.90
C ALA A 132 -4.90 -14.69 10.29
N LEU A 133 -3.64 -15.04 10.53
CA LEU A 133 -2.97 -14.75 11.80
C LEU A 133 -2.75 -13.27 12.03
N LEU A 134 -2.31 -12.55 10.99
CA LEU A 134 -2.04 -11.12 11.03
C LEU A 134 -3.32 -10.30 11.14
N ASP A 135 -4.38 -10.69 10.40
CA ASP A 135 -5.71 -10.06 10.50
C ASP A 135 -6.26 -10.16 11.92
N LYS A 136 -6.22 -11.36 12.53
CA LYS A 136 -6.63 -11.58 13.92
C LYS A 136 -5.87 -10.70 14.93
N ALA A 137 -4.60 -10.43 14.67
CA ALA A 137 -3.75 -9.57 15.50
C ALA A 137 -3.91 -8.06 15.19
N GLY A 138 -4.69 -7.69 14.18
CA GLY A 138 -4.84 -6.31 13.75
C GLY A 138 -3.62 -5.73 13.05
N VAL A 139 -2.75 -6.59 12.50
CA VAL A 139 -1.61 -6.19 11.68
C VAL A 139 -2.03 -6.14 10.22
N PRO A 140 -1.97 -4.98 9.54
CA PRO A 140 -2.39 -4.87 8.15
C PRO A 140 -1.50 -5.73 7.24
N ALA A 141 -2.08 -6.78 6.71
CA ALA A 141 -1.46 -7.66 5.74
C ALA A 141 -2.51 -8.27 4.82
N SER A 142 -2.11 -8.58 3.60
CA SER A 142 -2.99 -9.26 2.66
C SER A 142 -2.17 -10.10 1.68
N ARG A 143 -2.67 -11.28 1.38
CA ARG A 143 -2.15 -12.10 0.29
C ARG A 143 -2.31 -11.36 -1.04
N VAL A 144 -1.27 -11.35 -1.86
CA VAL A 144 -1.36 -10.82 -3.23
C VAL A 144 -2.14 -11.82 -4.08
N ARG A 145 -3.31 -11.40 -4.54
CA ARG A 145 -4.24 -12.22 -5.31
C ARG A 145 -4.07 -11.97 -6.81
N THR A 146 -4.26 -13.00 -7.59
CA THR A 146 -4.48 -12.85 -9.04
C THR A 146 -5.82 -12.15 -9.30
N LEU A 147 -5.99 -11.61 -10.50
CA LEU A 147 -7.26 -10.98 -10.88
C LEU A 147 -8.43 -11.98 -10.82
N SER A 148 -8.22 -13.24 -11.22
CA SER A 148 -9.23 -14.31 -11.16
C SER A 148 -9.66 -14.59 -9.72
N GLU A 149 -8.71 -14.67 -8.78
CA GLU A 149 -9.02 -14.85 -7.35
C GLU A 149 -9.78 -13.64 -6.81
N THR A 150 -9.36 -12.42 -7.17
CA THR A 150 -10.04 -11.19 -6.76
C THR A 150 -11.49 -11.13 -7.26
N LEU A 151 -11.74 -11.57 -8.52
CA LEU A 151 -13.09 -11.63 -9.08
C LEU A 151 -13.98 -12.66 -8.37
N ALA A 152 -13.40 -13.70 -7.80
CA ALA A 152 -14.13 -14.71 -7.03
C ALA A 152 -14.47 -14.27 -5.60
N GLU A 153 -13.87 -13.18 -5.10
CA GLU A 153 -14.13 -12.65 -3.76
C GLU A 153 -15.54 -12.07 -3.64
N GLY A 154 -16.24 -12.45 -2.59
CA GLY A 154 -17.62 -12.01 -2.33
C GLY A 154 -17.77 -10.48 -2.15
N GLN A 155 -16.70 -9.78 -1.82
CA GLN A 155 -16.70 -8.33 -1.62
C GLN A 155 -17.08 -7.56 -2.88
N LEU A 156 -16.61 -7.95 -4.06
CA LEU A 156 -16.95 -7.28 -5.32
C LEU A 156 -18.43 -7.45 -5.66
N GLN A 157 -18.97 -8.64 -5.40
CA GLN A 157 -20.39 -8.92 -5.59
C GLN A 157 -21.26 -8.14 -4.57
N ALA A 158 -20.88 -8.15 -3.28
CA ALA A 158 -21.60 -7.43 -2.23
C ALA A 158 -21.65 -5.91 -2.48
N ARG A 159 -20.64 -5.35 -3.13
CA ARG A 159 -20.59 -3.93 -3.53
C ARG A 159 -21.29 -3.64 -4.86
N GLY A 160 -21.79 -4.62 -5.57
CA GLY A 160 -22.43 -4.46 -6.88
C GLY A 160 -21.45 -3.95 -7.97
N MET A 161 -20.15 -4.19 -7.80
CA MET A 161 -19.14 -3.77 -8.79
C MET A 161 -19.16 -4.62 -10.05
N LEU A 162 -19.58 -5.87 -9.94
CA LEU A 162 -19.68 -6.78 -11.08
C LEU A 162 -21.14 -6.80 -11.56
N GLN A 163 -21.34 -6.45 -12.82
CA GLN A 163 -22.64 -6.46 -13.45
C GLN A 163 -22.57 -7.31 -14.72
N SER A 164 -23.57 -8.19 -14.88
CA SER A 164 -23.73 -8.94 -16.12
C SER A 164 -24.52 -8.08 -17.11
N LEU A 165 -23.91 -7.78 -18.24
CA LEU A 165 -24.60 -7.10 -19.33
C LEU A 165 -24.95 -8.11 -20.42
N PRO A 166 -26.21 -8.13 -20.94
CA PRO A 166 -26.53 -8.93 -22.09
C PRO A 166 -25.77 -8.38 -23.28
N VAL A 167 -24.88 -9.20 -23.85
CA VAL A 167 -24.26 -8.88 -25.15
C VAL A 167 -25.26 -9.31 -26.21
N GLY A 168 -25.79 -8.36 -27.00
CA GLY A 168 -26.72 -8.64 -28.08
C GLY A 168 -26.15 -9.67 -29.06
N ALA A 169 -26.99 -10.57 -29.51
CA ALA A 169 -26.71 -11.51 -30.57
C ALA A 169 -26.54 -10.77 -31.91
#